data_a86a7f6f631803cf27efffa28827b6a0
#
_entry.id   a86a7f6f631803cf27efffa28827b6a0
#
_cell.length_a   1.000
_cell.length_b   1.000
_cell.length_c   1.000
_cell.angle_alpha   90.00
_cell.angle_beta   90.00
_cell.angle_gamma   90.00
#
_symmetry.space_group_name_H-M   'P 1'
#
loop_
_entity.id
_entity.type
_entity.pdbx_description
1 polymer ?
#
loop_
_entity_poly.entity_id
_entity_poly.type
_entity_poly.pdbx_seq_one_letter_code
_entity_poly.pdbx_strand_id
1 'polypeptide(L)'
;MLPRSAAGCVLIKAVFKAALAWMRKLARHPDPLVEASNWVALLIGTHLPFWPLYVGWSAGAQAFPTALLTAALTPLFLIIPLISRRSGLLGRVATVLAGIANTVFTLWILGANTGVALFFAPCTALAAFSFRRSERWFMLVLTALPLGVFYLLQIAPIEPLHHYDARAVKSLFVLNVISVSVLGAAFGWLLSAMYQRMENTAAGPRDAAEVGSGQGAARGRK
;
A
#
# COMPACT_ATOMS: atom_id res chain seq x y z
N MET A 1 -30.83 -10.47 -28.30
CA MET A 1 -30.86 -10.02 -26.90
C MET A 1 -29.71 -10.67 -26.14
N LEU A 2 -28.64 -9.93 -25.81
CA LEU A 2 -27.58 -10.43 -24.96
C LEU A 2 -28.15 -10.64 -23.54
N PRO A 3 -27.88 -11.76 -22.87
CA PRO A 3 -28.37 -11.99 -21.53
C PRO A 3 -27.83 -10.92 -20.58
N ARG A 4 -28.69 -10.35 -19.73
CA ARG A 4 -28.38 -9.26 -18.78
C ARG A 4 -27.09 -9.49 -17.95
N SER A 5 -26.69 -10.75 -17.74
CA SER A 5 -25.47 -11.14 -17.04
C SER A 5 -24.16 -10.80 -17.81
N ALA A 6 -24.18 -10.89 -19.14
CA ALA A 6 -22.99 -10.61 -19.96
C ALA A 6 -22.68 -9.10 -20.03
N ALA A 7 -23.70 -8.25 -20.12
CA ALA A 7 -23.54 -6.81 -20.15
C ALA A 7 -22.94 -6.27 -18.82
N GLY A 8 -23.39 -6.80 -17.68
CA GLY A 8 -22.84 -6.46 -16.35
C GLY A 8 -21.35 -6.83 -16.22
N CYS A 9 -20.96 -8.01 -16.67
CA CYS A 9 -19.57 -8.47 -16.63
C CYS A 9 -18.64 -7.59 -17.51
N VAL A 10 -19.11 -7.17 -18.69
CA VAL A 10 -18.35 -6.27 -19.58
C VAL A 10 -18.17 -4.90 -18.96
N LEU A 11 -19.22 -4.34 -18.36
CA LEU A 11 -19.15 -3.03 -17.69
C LEU A 11 -18.16 -3.04 -16.50
N ILE A 12 -18.23 -4.08 -15.64
CA ILE A 12 -17.30 -4.23 -14.50
C ILE A 12 -15.85 -4.30 -14.98
N LYS A 13 -15.57 -5.09 -16.02
CA LYS A 13 -14.22 -5.19 -16.62
C LYS A 13 -13.74 -3.85 -17.18
N ALA A 14 -14.63 -3.09 -17.85
CA ALA A 14 -14.31 -1.78 -18.40
C ALA A 14 -13.97 -0.76 -17.29
N VAL A 15 -14.79 -0.69 -16.24
CA VAL A 15 -14.56 0.18 -15.07
C VAL A 15 -13.25 -0.18 -14.37
N PHE A 16 -12.99 -1.47 -14.14
CA PHE A 16 -11.76 -1.93 -13.52
C PHE A 16 -10.50 -1.57 -14.35
N LYS A 17 -10.57 -1.76 -15.68
CA LYS A 17 -9.47 -1.36 -16.58
C LYS A 17 -9.24 0.15 -16.55
N ALA A 18 -10.30 0.96 -16.55
CA ALA A 18 -10.21 2.41 -16.49
C ALA A 18 -9.59 2.88 -15.15
N ALA A 19 -10.05 2.32 -14.03
CA ALA A 19 -9.49 2.61 -12.70
C ALA A 19 -8.00 2.24 -12.62
N LEU A 20 -7.62 1.06 -13.12
CA LEU A 20 -6.22 0.63 -13.13
C LEU A 20 -5.35 1.52 -14.03
N ALA A 21 -5.86 1.94 -15.19
CA ALA A 21 -5.15 2.86 -16.09
C ALA A 21 -4.95 4.24 -15.43
N TRP A 22 -5.96 4.75 -14.73
CA TRP A 22 -5.88 5.98 -13.96
C TRP A 22 -4.85 5.88 -12.82
N MET A 23 -4.89 4.81 -12.02
CA MET A 23 -3.90 4.56 -10.97
C MET A 23 -2.48 4.48 -11.54
N ARG A 24 -2.28 3.76 -12.66
CA ARG A 24 -0.97 3.70 -13.34
C ARG A 24 -0.46 5.07 -13.77
N LYS A 25 -1.34 5.92 -14.30
CA LYS A 25 -0.97 7.30 -14.70
C LYS A 25 -0.54 8.14 -13.51
N LEU A 26 -1.22 8.01 -12.36
CA LEU A 26 -0.89 8.74 -11.14
C LEU A 26 0.35 8.20 -10.45
N ALA A 27 0.52 6.88 -10.40
CA ALA A 27 1.66 6.24 -9.74
C ALA A 27 2.99 6.47 -10.47
N ARG A 28 2.97 6.61 -11.81
CA ARG A 28 4.19 6.71 -12.63
C ARG A 28 5.14 7.78 -12.12
N HIS A 29 6.42 7.37 -11.92
CA HIS A 29 7.50 8.25 -11.55
C HIS A 29 8.84 7.70 -12.11
N PRO A 30 9.82 8.57 -12.50
CA PRO A 30 11.15 8.12 -12.96
C PRO A 30 11.91 7.31 -11.92
N ASP A 31 11.75 7.65 -10.63
CA ASP A 31 12.33 6.90 -9.51
C ASP A 31 11.42 5.71 -9.15
N PRO A 32 11.90 4.45 -9.26
CA PRO A 32 11.11 3.27 -8.96
C PRO A 32 10.66 3.16 -7.50
N LEU A 33 11.44 3.68 -6.53
CA LEU A 33 11.03 3.71 -5.13
C LEU A 33 9.84 4.64 -4.91
N VAL A 34 9.83 5.78 -5.59
CA VAL A 34 8.72 6.74 -5.54
C VAL A 34 7.49 6.17 -6.23
N GLU A 35 7.67 5.51 -7.39
CA GLU A 35 6.56 4.83 -8.07
C GLU A 35 5.94 3.75 -7.19
N ALA A 36 6.76 2.91 -6.54
CA ALA A 36 6.27 1.89 -5.61
C ALA A 36 5.49 2.50 -4.43
N SER A 37 6.02 3.58 -3.82
CA SER A 37 5.34 4.30 -2.74
C SER A 37 4.00 4.90 -3.20
N ASN A 38 3.94 5.46 -4.41
CA ASN A 38 2.70 5.97 -4.99
C ASN A 38 1.67 4.86 -5.21
N TRP A 39 2.11 3.67 -5.66
CA TRP A 39 1.22 2.51 -5.79
C TRP A 39 0.64 2.08 -4.46
N VAL A 40 1.45 2.02 -3.40
CA VAL A 40 0.98 1.71 -2.05
C VAL A 40 -0.06 2.73 -1.58
N ALA A 41 0.23 4.02 -1.73
CA ALA A 41 -0.69 5.08 -1.34
C ALA A 41 -2.02 5.00 -2.11
N LEU A 42 -1.99 4.80 -3.43
CA LEU A 42 -3.19 4.66 -4.24
C LEU A 42 -3.98 3.40 -3.90
N LEU A 43 -3.30 2.27 -3.65
CA LEU A 43 -3.96 1.02 -3.25
C LEU A 43 -4.74 1.23 -1.95
N ILE A 44 -4.10 1.81 -0.93
CA ILE A 44 -4.75 2.09 0.35
C ILE A 44 -5.86 3.13 0.17
N GLY A 45 -5.56 4.27 -0.46
CA GLY A 45 -6.51 5.37 -0.63
C GLY A 45 -7.76 4.99 -1.42
N THR A 46 -7.65 4.14 -2.44
CA THR A 46 -8.81 3.65 -3.19
C THR A 46 -9.59 2.56 -2.47
N HIS A 47 -8.95 1.84 -1.54
CA HIS A 47 -9.61 0.79 -0.76
C HIS A 47 -10.33 1.33 0.49
N LEU A 48 -9.80 2.37 1.13
CA LEU A 48 -10.36 2.95 2.36
C LEU A 48 -11.86 3.27 2.31
N PRO A 49 -12.45 3.83 1.23
CA PRO A 49 -13.88 4.09 1.16
C PRO A 49 -14.77 2.84 1.24
N PHE A 50 -14.22 1.67 0.91
CA PHE A 50 -14.93 0.40 0.96
C PHE A 50 -14.76 -0.31 2.31
N TRP A 51 -13.78 0.13 3.12
CA TRP A 51 -13.50 -0.47 4.43
C TRP A 51 -14.71 -0.50 5.37
N PRO A 52 -15.52 0.56 5.49
CA PRO A 52 -16.73 0.55 6.31
C PRO A 52 -17.72 -0.56 5.95
N LEU A 53 -17.80 -0.94 4.67
CA LEU A 53 -18.66 -2.04 4.22
C LEU A 53 -18.21 -3.38 4.79
N TYR A 54 -16.90 -3.63 4.82
CA TYR A 54 -16.33 -4.85 5.41
C TYR A 54 -16.53 -4.89 6.92
N VAL A 55 -16.38 -3.74 7.60
CA VAL A 55 -16.65 -3.62 9.04
C VAL A 55 -18.13 -3.88 9.34
N GLY A 56 -19.05 -3.25 8.60
CA GLY A 56 -20.48 -3.45 8.76
C GLY A 56 -20.91 -4.90 8.48
N TRP A 57 -20.30 -5.54 7.49
CA TRP A 57 -20.55 -6.95 7.19
C TRP A 57 -20.01 -7.89 8.29
N SER A 58 -18.83 -7.58 8.84
CA SER A 58 -18.13 -8.42 9.81
C SER A 58 -18.64 -8.25 11.24
N ALA A 59 -18.88 -7.01 11.68
CA ALA A 59 -19.28 -6.64 13.05
C ALA A 59 -20.76 -6.28 13.19
N GLY A 60 -21.52 -6.31 12.10
CA GLY A 60 -22.93 -5.97 12.07
C GLY A 60 -23.23 -4.54 11.63
N ALA A 61 -24.46 -4.30 11.16
CA ALA A 61 -24.87 -3.01 10.57
C ALA A 61 -24.75 -1.83 11.53
N GLN A 62 -24.84 -2.05 12.84
CA GLN A 62 -24.64 -1.04 13.87
C GLN A 62 -23.21 -0.48 13.94
N ALA A 63 -22.22 -1.23 13.45
CA ALA A 63 -20.83 -0.77 13.38
C ALA A 63 -20.57 0.15 12.17
N PHE A 64 -21.44 0.15 11.18
CA PHE A 64 -21.24 0.87 9.91
C PHE A 64 -21.12 2.39 10.06
N PRO A 65 -21.98 3.08 10.85
CA PRO A 65 -21.89 4.53 10.99
C PRO A 65 -20.54 5.00 11.55
N THR A 66 -20.05 4.31 12.58
CA THR A 66 -18.74 4.62 13.20
C THR A 66 -17.60 4.28 12.25
N ALA A 67 -17.71 3.14 11.54
CA ALA A 67 -16.72 2.72 10.57
C ALA A 67 -16.58 3.69 9.37
N LEU A 68 -17.62 4.46 9.01
CA LEU A 68 -17.53 5.48 7.95
C LEU A 68 -16.43 6.50 8.22
N LEU A 69 -16.13 6.80 9.48
CA LEU A 69 -15.05 7.71 9.85
C LEU A 69 -13.69 7.21 9.38
N THR A 70 -13.49 5.91 9.28
CA THR A 70 -12.20 5.35 8.79
C THR A 70 -11.88 5.77 7.37
N ALA A 71 -12.89 6.11 6.56
CA ALA A 71 -12.72 6.61 5.20
C ALA A 71 -12.26 8.08 5.15
N ALA A 72 -12.30 8.82 6.26
CA ALA A 72 -11.96 10.25 6.30
C ALA A 72 -10.51 10.53 5.88
N LEU A 73 -9.60 9.57 6.05
CA LEU A 73 -8.19 9.72 5.65
C LEU A 73 -7.91 9.34 4.18
N THR A 74 -8.93 8.96 3.41
CA THR A 74 -8.80 8.68 1.96
C THR A 74 -8.08 9.81 1.19
N PRO A 75 -8.44 11.11 1.35
CA PRO A 75 -7.77 12.19 0.63
C PRO A 75 -6.28 12.29 0.93
N LEU A 76 -5.86 11.95 2.15
CA LEU A 76 -4.46 11.97 2.57
C LEU A 76 -3.60 11.03 1.71
N PHE A 77 -4.10 9.84 1.40
CA PHE A 77 -3.41 8.88 0.53
C PHE A 77 -3.47 9.28 -0.94
N LEU A 78 -4.61 9.80 -1.40
CA LEU A 78 -4.79 10.16 -2.81
C LEU A 78 -3.95 11.37 -3.24
N ILE A 79 -3.58 12.26 -2.33
CA ILE A 79 -2.71 13.42 -2.62
C ILE A 79 -1.22 13.06 -2.72
N ILE A 80 -0.79 11.91 -2.19
CA ILE A 80 0.62 11.52 -2.13
C ILE A 80 1.31 11.49 -3.50
N PRO A 81 0.72 10.93 -4.58
CA PRO A 81 1.35 10.98 -5.90
C PRO A 81 1.59 12.42 -6.40
N LEU A 82 0.76 13.37 -5.97
CA LEU A 82 0.94 14.77 -6.31
C LEU A 82 2.11 15.41 -5.54
N ILE A 83 2.24 15.08 -4.25
CA ILE A 83 3.40 15.47 -3.43
C ILE A 83 4.68 14.89 -4.02
N SER A 84 4.66 13.63 -4.46
CA SER A 84 5.78 12.92 -5.05
C SER A 84 6.32 13.58 -6.33
N ARG A 85 5.45 14.24 -7.10
CA ARG A 85 5.87 15.01 -8.30
C ARG A 85 6.73 16.22 -7.96
N ARG A 86 6.57 16.80 -6.77
CA ARG A 86 7.38 17.93 -6.29
C ARG A 86 8.66 17.45 -5.61
N SER A 87 8.57 16.39 -4.83
CA SER A 87 9.70 15.79 -4.12
C SER A 87 9.42 14.30 -3.86
N GLY A 88 10.21 13.43 -4.50
CA GLY A 88 10.10 11.99 -4.30
C GLY A 88 10.36 11.57 -2.85
N LEU A 89 11.28 12.25 -2.14
CA LEU A 89 11.54 12.00 -0.74
C LEU A 89 10.30 12.33 0.12
N LEU A 90 9.71 13.52 -0.08
CA LEU A 90 8.51 13.92 0.68
C LEU A 90 7.33 12.99 0.41
N GLY A 91 7.15 12.53 -0.81
CA GLY A 91 6.10 11.55 -1.14
C GLY A 91 6.26 10.25 -0.36
N ARG A 92 7.48 9.70 -0.30
CA ARG A 92 7.79 8.47 0.44
C ARG A 92 7.61 8.64 1.96
N VAL A 93 8.08 9.76 2.52
CA VAL A 93 7.84 10.12 3.93
C VAL A 93 6.34 10.25 4.21
N ALA A 94 5.60 10.97 3.35
CA ALA A 94 4.17 11.16 3.50
C ALA A 94 3.39 9.83 3.47
N THR A 95 3.81 8.86 2.64
CA THR A 95 3.16 7.54 2.59
C THR A 95 3.28 6.80 3.92
N VAL A 96 4.47 6.79 4.51
CA VAL A 96 4.70 6.13 5.82
C VAL A 96 3.91 6.83 6.92
N LEU A 97 3.99 8.16 6.99
CA LEU A 97 3.26 8.93 8.00
C LEU A 97 1.74 8.81 7.86
N ALA A 98 1.23 8.80 6.62
CA ALA A 98 -0.19 8.57 6.36
C ALA A 98 -0.64 7.17 6.83
N GLY A 99 0.19 6.14 6.61
CA GLY A 99 -0.07 4.79 7.11
C GLY A 99 -0.15 4.75 8.64
N ILE A 100 0.81 5.36 9.33
CA ILE A 100 0.82 5.44 10.79
C ILE A 100 -0.40 6.22 11.30
N ALA A 101 -0.67 7.40 10.73
CA ALA A 101 -1.82 8.22 11.11
C ALA A 101 -3.15 7.48 10.90
N ASN A 102 -3.29 6.78 9.78
CA ASN A 102 -4.47 5.96 9.50
C ASN A 102 -4.64 4.82 10.53
N THR A 103 -3.54 4.16 10.91
CA THR A 103 -3.57 3.09 11.91
C THR A 103 -4.00 3.62 13.28
N VAL A 104 -3.42 4.75 13.74
CA VAL A 104 -3.79 5.39 15.01
C VAL A 104 -5.25 5.86 14.99
N PHE A 105 -5.66 6.50 13.89
CA PHE A 105 -7.03 6.98 13.74
C PHE A 105 -8.05 5.84 13.74
N THR A 106 -7.75 4.75 13.03
CA THR A 106 -8.61 3.55 13.01
C THR A 106 -8.62 2.84 14.37
N LEU A 107 -7.50 2.84 15.11
CA LEU A 107 -7.43 2.36 16.49
C LEU A 107 -8.36 3.14 17.42
N TRP A 108 -8.37 4.45 17.29
CA TRP A 108 -9.29 5.30 18.06
C TRP A 108 -10.76 5.01 17.72
N ILE A 109 -11.07 4.68 16.47
CA ILE A 109 -12.46 4.38 16.05
C ILE A 109 -12.89 2.99 16.51
N LEU A 110 -12.07 1.95 16.24
CA LEU A 110 -12.46 0.55 16.37
C LEU A 110 -11.96 -0.10 17.67
N GLY A 111 -10.97 0.47 18.33
CA GLY A 111 -10.33 -0.05 19.53
C GLY A 111 -9.17 -1.01 19.31
N ALA A 112 -8.29 -1.10 20.30
CA ALA A 112 -7.04 -1.86 20.24
C ALA A 112 -7.26 -3.38 20.07
N ASN A 113 -8.29 -3.93 20.70
CA ASN A 113 -8.58 -5.37 20.71
C ASN A 113 -9.07 -5.92 19.36
N THR A 114 -9.36 -5.04 18.38
CA THR A 114 -9.81 -5.41 17.05
C THR A 114 -8.69 -5.82 16.09
N GLY A 115 -7.42 -5.79 16.55
CA GLY A 115 -6.26 -6.17 15.74
C GLY A 115 -5.77 -5.08 14.77
N VAL A 116 -6.32 -3.86 14.81
CA VAL A 116 -5.87 -2.72 13.97
C VAL A 116 -4.39 -2.40 14.20
N ALA A 117 -3.88 -2.61 15.42
CA ALA A 117 -2.46 -2.39 15.73
C ALA A 117 -1.49 -3.22 14.86
N LEU A 118 -1.95 -4.33 14.28
CA LEU A 118 -1.15 -5.15 13.35
C LEU A 118 -0.71 -4.38 12.10
N PHE A 119 -1.41 -3.30 11.71
CA PHE A 119 -1.03 -2.45 10.59
C PHE A 119 0.26 -1.65 10.82
N PHE A 120 0.75 -1.54 12.06
CA PHE A 120 2.09 -0.97 12.29
C PHE A 120 3.21 -1.83 11.68
N ALA A 121 3.03 -3.15 11.55
CA ALA A 121 4.03 -4.01 10.93
C ALA A 121 4.25 -3.69 9.43
N PRO A 122 3.23 -3.61 8.56
CA PRO A 122 3.44 -3.15 7.19
C PRO A 122 3.90 -1.69 7.10
N CYS A 123 3.56 -0.78 8.04
CA CYS A 123 4.13 0.57 8.07
C CYS A 123 5.64 0.54 8.33
N THR A 124 6.10 -0.31 9.25
CA THR A 124 7.53 -0.53 9.54
C THR A 124 8.25 -1.09 8.31
N ALA A 125 7.69 -2.12 7.68
CA ALA A 125 8.25 -2.71 6.47
C ALA A 125 8.32 -1.67 5.32
N LEU A 126 7.25 -0.91 5.10
CA LEU A 126 7.22 0.15 4.10
C LEU A 126 8.33 1.18 4.34
N ALA A 127 8.53 1.62 5.59
CA ALA A 127 9.61 2.55 5.93
C ALA A 127 10.99 1.94 5.64
N ALA A 128 11.23 0.68 6.02
CA ALA A 128 12.50 0.02 5.80
C ALA A 128 12.88 -0.10 4.32
N PHE A 129 11.91 -0.28 3.42
CA PHE A 129 12.14 -0.50 1.98
C PHE A 129 12.01 0.77 1.11
N SER A 130 11.47 1.87 1.66
CA SER A 130 11.16 3.08 0.87
C SER A 130 12.34 4.03 0.71
N PHE A 131 13.46 3.84 1.43
CA PHE A 131 14.55 4.82 1.46
C PHE A 131 15.86 4.24 0.94
N ARG A 132 16.68 5.13 0.34
CA ARG A 132 18.01 4.79 -0.17
C ARG A 132 19.03 4.80 0.98
N ARG A 133 20.20 4.19 0.77
CA ARG A 133 21.30 4.21 1.75
C ARG A 133 21.75 5.63 2.12
N SER A 134 21.68 6.58 1.18
CA SER A 134 21.96 8.00 1.44
C SER A 134 20.93 8.67 2.35
N GLU A 135 19.73 8.09 2.45
CA GLU A 135 18.59 8.59 3.23
C GLU A 135 18.39 7.78 4.53
N ARG A 136 19.46 7.12 4.99
CA ARG A 136 19.42 6.16 6.13
C ARG A 136 18.77 6.71 7.39
N TRP A 137 18.91 8.02 7.66
CA TRP A 137 18.31 8.63 8.84
C TRP A 137 16.78 8.65 8.76
N PHE A 138 16.22 9.00 7.60
CA PHE A 138 14.77 8.91 7.36
C PHE A 138 14.30 7.46 7.50
N MET A 139 15.04 6.51 6.94
CA MET A 139 14.73 5.09 7.07
C MET A 139 14.70 4.66 8.55
N LEU A 140 15.74 4.96 9.32
CA LEU A 140 15.83 4.55 10.73
C LEU A 140 14.72 5.18 11.57
N VAL A 141 14.53 6.50 11.46
CA VAL A 141 13.50 7.21 12.22
C VAL A 141 12.10 6.72 11.86
N LEU A 142 11.78 6.60 10.56
CA LEU A 142 10.46 6.19 10.11
C LEU A 142 10.20 4.69 10.31
N THR A 143 11.21 3.84 10.39
CA THR A 143 11.07 2.43 10.76
C THR A 143 10.84 2.28 12.27
N ALA A 144 11.51 3.09 13.09
CA ALA A 144 11.33 3.08 14.54
C ALA A 144 9.99 3.72 14.97
N LEU A 145 9.48 4.68 14.20
CA LEU A 145 8.28 5.45 14.57
C LEU A 145 7.03 4.59 14.77
N PRO A 146 6.64 3.64 13.89
CA PRO A 146 5.49 2.76 14.12
C PRO A 146 5.62 1.93 15.39
N LEU A 147 6.84 1.45 15.68
CA LEU A 147 7.12 0.67 16.90
C LEU A 147 7.01 1.55 18.14
N GLY A 148 7.54 2.77 18.09
CA GLY A 148 7.43 3.75 19.19
C GLY A 148 5.98 4.14 19.45
N VAL A 149 5.20 4.41 18.39
CA VAL A 149 3.77 4.71 18.50
C VAL A 149 3.01 3.51 19.08
N PHE A 150 3.27 2.31 18.58
CA PHE A 150 2.67 1.09 19.13
C PHE A 150 2.98 0.95 20.63
N TYR A 151 4.23 1.13 21.04
CA TYR A 151 4.64 1.05 22.45
C TYR A 151 3.96 2.13 23.31
N LEU A 152 3.88 3.37 22.84
CA LEU A 152 3.18 4.45 23.53
C LEU A 152 1.69 4.13 23.74
N LEU A 153 1.05 3.53 22.75
CA LEU A 153 -0.36 3.13 22.85
C LEU A 153 -0.59 1.95 23.81
N GLN A 154 0.45 1.15 24.12
CA GLN A 154 0.36 0.13 25.19
C GLN A 154 0.44 0.74 26.60
N ILE A 155 1.20 1.83 26.76
CA ILE A 155 1.35 2.52 28.07
C ILE A 155 0.20 3.49 28.31
N ALA A 156 -0.22 4.21 27.29
CA ALA A 156 -1.30 5.19 27.32
C ALA A 156 -2.36 4.82 26.26
N PRO A 157 -3.22 3.83 26.56
CA PRO A 157 -4.22 3.38 25.60
C PRO A 157 -5.23 4.48 25.30
N ILE A 158 -5.58 4.61 24.02
CA ILE A 158 -6.64 5.52 23.56
C ILE A 158 -7.98 4.82 23.78
N GLU A 159 -8.92 5.48 24.46
CA GLU A 159 -10.28 4.98 24.54
C GLU A 159 -10.94 4.97 23.16
N PRO A 160 -11.55 3.83 22.76
CA PRO A 160 -12.20 3.73 21.47
C PRO A 160 -13.48 4.57 21.43
N LEU A 161 -13.76 5.14 20.25
CA LEU A 161 -14.98 5.92 20.02
C LEU A 161 -16.25 5.07 20.18
N HIS A 162 -16.16 3.77 19.95
CA HIS A 162 -17.26 2.82 20.09
C HIS A 162 -16.79 1.51 20.70
N HIS A 163 -17.55 1.01 21.69
CA HIS A 163 -17.29 -0.29 22.31
C HIS A 163 -18.08 -1.37 21.58
N TYR A 164 -17.37 -2.33 21.03
CA TYR A 164 -17.93 -3.49 20.33
C TYR A 164 -18.11 -4.65 21.31
N ASP A 165 -19.11 -5.50 21.09
CA ASP A 165 -19.24 -6.75 21.81
C ASP A 165 -18.11 -7.75 21.46
N ALA A 166 -17.94 -8.78 22.29
CA ALA A 166 -16.85 -9.75 22.12
C ALA A 166 -16.87 -10.47 20.76
N ARG A 167 -18.06 -10.69 20.20
CA ARG A 167 -18.24 -11.34 18.90
C ARG A 167 -17.78 -10.43 17.77
N ALA A 168 -18.19 -9.17 17.80
CA ALA A 168 -17.77 -8.16 16.82
C ALA A 168 -16.26 -7.92 16.88
N VAL A 169 -15.66 -7.80 18.07
CA VAL A 169 -14.23 -7.68 18.27
C VAL A 169 -13.48 -8.85 17.63
N LYS A 170 -13.92 -10.09 17.86
CA LYS A 170 -13.31 -11.27 17.26
C LYS A 170 -13.41 -11.25 15.71
N SER A 171 -14.55 -10.87 15.18
CA SER A 171 -14.75 -10.78 13.72
C SER A 171 -13.87 -9.71 13.09
N LEU A 172 -13.77 -8.52 13.73
CA LEU A 172 -12.90 -7.43 13.32
C LEU A 172 -11.41 -7.82 13.39
N PHE A 173 -11.02 -8.56 14.43
CA PHE A 173 -9.65 -9.06 14.55
C PHE A 173 -9.29 -9.97 13.36
N VAL A 174 -10.16 -10.93 13.02
CA VAL A 174 -9.94 -11.81 11.84
C VAL A 174 -9.89 -11.00 10.55
N LEU A 175 -10.79 -10.03 10.37
CA LEU A 175 -10.78 -9.13 9.21
C LEU A 175 -9.45 -8.37 9.09
N ASN A 176 -8.95 -7.82 10.20
CA ASN A 176 -7.68 -7.08 10.21
C ASN A 176 -6.47 -7.97 9.96
N VAL A 177 -6.43 -9.20 10.51
CA VAL A 177 -5.39 -10.19 10.21
C VAL A 177 -5.34 -10.51 8.73
N ILE A 178 -6.49 -10.79 8.10
CA ILE A 178 -6.58 -11.06 6.66
C ILE A 178 -6.08 -9.84 5.87
N SER A 179 -6.52 -8.64 6.24
CA SER A 179 -6.18 -7.40 5.54
C SER A 179 -4.67 -7.09 5.62
N VAL A 180 -4.05 -7.26 6.80
CA VAL A 180 -2.59 -7.10 6.97
C VAL A 180 -1.83 -8.13 6.14
N SER A 181 -2.31 -9.38 6.10
CA SER A 181 -1.70 -10.45 5.31
C SER A 181 -1.76 -10.15 3.82
N VAL A 182 -2.92 -9.72 3.31
CA VAL A 182 -3.09 -9.32 1.91
C VAL A 182 -2.22 -8.11 1.56
N LEU A 183 -2.16 -7.11 2.45
CA LEU A 183 -1.32 -5.93 2.26
C LEU A 183 0.17 -6.30 2.25
N GLY A 184 0.60 -7.19 3.14
CA GLY A 184 1.97 -7.73 3.18
C GLY A 184 2.34 -8.48 1.90
N ALA A 185 1.44 -9.34 1.40
CA ALA A 185 1.62 -10.04 0.13
C ALA A 185 1.70 -9.06 -1.07
N ALA A 186 0.86 -8.03 -1.08
CA ALA A 186 0.90 -6.99 -2.11
C ALA A 186 2.23 -6.21 -2.09
N PHE A 187 2.77 -5.89 -0.91
CA PHE A 187 4.09 -5.26 -0.77
C PHE A 187 5.20 -6.17 -1.28
N GLY A 188 5.19 -7.44 -0.89
CA GLY A 188 6.17 -8.42 -1.37
C GLY A 188 6.17 -8.55 -2.89
N TRP A 189 4.98 -8.63 -3.50
CA TRP A 189 4.83 -8.67 -4.95
C TRP A 189 5.33 -7.39 -5.64
N LEU A 190 5.00 -6.22 -5.08
CA LEU A 190 5.43 -4.93 -5.63
C LEU A 190 6.95 -4.77 -5.57
N LEU A 191 7.58 -5.17 -4.46
CA LEU A 191 9.04 -5.16 -4.31
C LEU A 191 9.71 -6.13 -5.29
N SER A 192 9.20 -7.35 -5.43
CA SER A 192 9.71 -8.32 -6.40
C SER A 192 9.65 -7.78 -7.83
N ALA A 193 8.53 -7.19 -8.22
CA ALA A 193 8.38 -6.58 -9.54
C ALA A 193 9.36 -5.40 -9.77
N MET A 194 9.64 -4.63 -8.73
CA MET A 194 10.63 -3.55 -8.78
C MET A 194 12.06 -4.08 -8.96
N TYR A 195 12.45 -5.12 -8.21
CA TYR A 195 13.76 -5.76 -8.35
C TYR A 195 13.98 -6.33 -9.75
N GLN A 196 13.02 -7.06 -10.28
CA GLN A 196 13.09 -7.62 -11.66
C GLN A 196 13.26 -6.52 -12.71
N ARG A 197 12.60 -5.36 -12.56
CA ARG A 197 12.81 -4.23 -13.48
C ARG A 197 14.22 -3.67 -13.40
N MET A 198 14.80 -3.55 -12.20
CA MET A 198 16.17 -3.07 -12.04
C MET A 198 17.18 -4.03 -12.64
N GLU A 199 17.04 -5.34 -12.45
CA GLU A 199 17.89 -6.37 -13.07
C GLU A 199 17.83 -6.32 -14.58
N ASN A 200 16.63 -6.27 -15.16
CA ASN A 200 16.46 -6.19 -16.64
C ASN A 200 17.07 -4.92 -17.23
N THR A 201 17.05 -3.80 -16.48
CA THR A 201 17.69 -2.55 -16.93
C THR A 201 19.21 -2.64 -16.84
N ALA A 202 19.76 -3.38 -15.89
CA ALA A 202 21.20 -3.57 -15.73
C ALA A 202 21.79 -4.60 -16.73
N ALA A 203 21.02 -5.61 -17.13
CA ALA A 203 21.45 -6.66 -18.08
C ALA A 203 21.48 -6.20 -19.55
N GLY A 204 20.54 -5.33 -19.95
CA GLY A 204 20.30 -4.97 -21.35
C GLY A 204 21.48 -4.41 -22.18
N PRO A 205 22.53 -3.75 -21.62
CA PRO A 205 23.68 -3.32 -22.41
C PRO A 205 24.78 -4.38 -22.56
N ARG A 206 24.85 -5.37 -21.67
CA ARG A 206 25.95 -6.35 -21.66
C ARG A 206 25.75 -7.46 -22.69
N ASP A 207 24.55 -7.99 -22.81
CA ASP A 207 24.25 -9.08 -23.76
C ASP A 207 24.32 -8.62 -25.22
N ALA A 208 24.01 -7.37 -25.52
CA ALA A 208 24.14 -6.78 -26.85
C ALA A 208 25.61 -6.61 -27.27
N ALA A 209 26.52 -6.39 -26.33
CA ALA A 209 27.94 -6.25 -26.61
C ALA A 209 28.63 -7.61 -26.88
N GLU A 210 28.21 -8.67 -26.19
CA GLU A 210 28.78 -10.01 -26.37
C GLU A 210 28.31 -10.66 -27.68
N VAL A 211 27.05 -10.48 -28.04
CA VAL A 211 26.52 -10.98 -29.34
C VAL A 211 27.15 -10.25 -30.52
N GLY A 212 27.46 -8.95 -30.40
CA GLY A 212 28.14 -8.16 -31.41
C GLY A 212 29.61 -8.57 -31.62
N SER A 213 30.31 -8.93 -30.54
CA SER A 213 31.73 -9.34 -30.63
C SER A 213 31.93 -10.75 -31.21
N GLY A 214 30.95 -11.65 -30.98
CA GLY A 214 31.02 -13.04 -31.53
C GLY A 214 30.80 -13.12 -33.02
N GLN A 215 30.02 -12.22 -33.62
CA GLN A 215 29.76 -12.22 -35.08
C GLN A 215 30.90 -11.58 -35.91
N GLY A 216 31.69 -10.69 -35.30
CA GLY A 216 32.87 -10.10 -35.97
C GLY A 216 34.01 -11.08 -36.15
N ALA A 217 34.22 -12.01 -35.20
CA ALA A 217 35.31 -12.99 -35.26
C ALA A 217 35.08 -14.11 -36.27
N ALA A 218 33.85 -14.41 -36.66
CA ALA A 218 33.51 -15.46 -37.63
C ALA A 218 33.63 -15.01 -39.11
N ARG A 219 33.68 -13.70 -39.40
CA ARG A 219 33.81 -13.17 -40.77
C ARG A 219 35.24 -12.91 -41.24
N GLY A 220 36.23 -13.02 -40.37
CA GLY A 220 37.64 -12.77 -40.69
C GLY A 220 38.46 -14.00 -41.14
N ARG A 221 37.86 -15.17 -41.29
CA ARG A 221 38.53 -16.41 -41.76
C ARG A 221 37.91 -16.93 -43.05
N LYS A 222 38.12 -16.24 -44.15
CA LYS A 222 38.02 -16.80 -45.50
C LYS A 222 39.12 -16.19 -46.37
#